data_13872c5a72fb4ec1f443f17da409bca6
#
_entry.id   13872c5a72fb4ec1f443f17da409bca6
#
_cell.length_a   1.000
_cell.length_b   1.000
_cell.length_c   1.000
_cell.angle_alpha   90.00
_cell.angle_beta   90.00
_cell.angle_gamma   90.00
#
_symmetry.space_group_name_H-M   'P 1'
#
loop_
_entity.id
_entity.type
_entity.pdbx_description
1 polymer ?
#
loop_
_entity_poly.entity_id
_entity_poly.type
_entity_poly.pdbx_seq_one_letter_code
_entity_poly.pdbx_strand_id
1 'polypeptide(L)'
;YGLVGSEMCIRDSQNMDFDAVCLSVGQHKCDIAIAGLTVNDERKQYVTFSDTYYQASQRLIVPSDDDTFDDLKDADAVAAKLGELKKEDKIGVQQGTTAQSYIEGDEAFGFEGLPATCQPYKSGSLAVQDMLNGNIKYVIIDAAPATAITEAINAMQ
;
A
#
# COMPACT_ATOMS: atom_id res chain seq x y z
N TYR A 1 -21.71 8.46 43.33
CA TYR A 1 -22.31 7.39 42.52
C TYR A 1 -21.53 7.23 41.27
N GLY A 2 -20.69 6.19 41.22
CA GLY A 2 -19.98 5.85 40.02
C GLY A 2 -20.95 5.57 38.88
N LEU A 3 -20.74 6.15 37.73
CA LEU A 3 -21.45 5.83 36.52
C LEU A 3 -21.00 4.45 36.06
N VAL A 4 -21.55 3.42 36.67
CA VAL A 4 -21.33 2.04 36.25
C VAL A 4 -22.04 1.85 34.92
N GLY A 5 -21.28 1.73 33.85
CA GLY A 5 -21.81 1.42 32.54
C GLY A 5 -21.42 2.36 31.41
N SER A 6 -20.96 3.58 31.70
CA SER A 6 -20.50 4.50 30.65
C SER A 6 -19.02 4.35 30.33
N GLU A 7 -18.25 3.76 31.20
CA GLU A 7 -16.82 3.53 31.02
C GLU A 7 -16.51 2.36 30.06
N MET A 8 -17.53 1.64 29.70
CA MET A 8 -17.39 0.43 28.86
C MET A 8 -17.09 0.73 27.41
N CYS A 9 -17.01 2.02 27.02
CA CYS A 9 -16.77 2.42 25.64
C CYS A 9 -15.44 3.17 25.50
N ILE A 10 -14.41 2.77 26.22
CA ILE A 10 -13.05 3.27 25.95
C ILE A 10 -12.59 2.67 24.63
N ARG A 11 -12.24 3.54 23.69
CA ARG A 11 -11.67 3.17 22.41
C ARG A 11 -10.23 3.61 22.39
N ASP A 12 -9.35 2.64 22.32
CA ASP A 12 -7.93 2.87 22.05
C ASP A 12 -7.65 2.67 20.57
N SER A 13 -6.87 3.57 19.98
CA SER A 13 -6.34 3.42 18.62
C SER A 13 -4.86 3.12 18.69
N GLN A 14 -4.47 2.01 18.13
CA GLN A 14 -3.06 1.62 18.02
C GLN A 14 -2.58 1.77 16.59
N ASN A 15 -1.52 2.54 16.39
CA ASN A 15 -0.84 2.63 15.11
C ASN A 15 0.24 1.54 15.04
N MET A 16 0.30 0.84 13.92
CA MET A 16 1.27 -0.25 13.70
C MET A 16 1.63 -0.37 12.21
N ASP A 17 2.67 -1.14 11.93
CA ASP A 17 3.06 -1.45 10.55
C ASP A 17 1.94 -2.24 9.86
N PHE A 18 1.70 -1.96 8.58
CA PHE A 18 0.54 -2.48 7.84
C PHE A 18 0.49 -4.01 7.79
N ASP A 19 1.63 -4.66 7.64
CA ASP A 19 1.79 -6.11 7.61
C ASP A 19 1.44 -6.79 8.95
N ALA A 20 1.53 -6.05 10.07
CA ALA A 20 1.20 -6.56 11.39
C ALA A 20 -0.30 -6.50 11.75
N VAL A 21 -1.10 -5.77 10.96
CA VAL A 21 -2.50 -5.44 11.32
C VAL A 21 -3.38 -6.70 11.46
N CYS A 22 -3.42 -7.57 10.45
CA CYS A 22 -4.23 -8.78 10.48
C CYS A 22 -3.81 -9.72 11.61
N LEU A 23 -2.51 -9.91 11.79
CA LEU A 23 -1.98 -10.79 12.83
C LEU A 23 -2.30 -10.27 14.23
N SER A 24 -2.31 -8.95 14.44
CA SER A 24 -2.65 -8.33 15.72
C SER A 24 -4.09 -8.59 16.13
N VAL A 25 -5.04 -8.57 15.18
CA VAL A 25 -6.43 -8.96 15.44
C VAL A 25 -6.54 -10.46 15.68
N GLY A 26 -5.91 -11.29 14.84
CA GLY A 26 -5.91 -12.74 15.00
C GLY A 26 -5.31 -13.21 16.33
N GLN A 27 -4.37 -12.44 16.91
CA GLN A 27 -3.78 -12.68 18.24
C GLN A 27 -4.53 -12.01 19.39
N HIS A 28 -5.70 -11.43 19.15
CA HIS A 28 -6.52 -10.70 20.15
C HIS A 28 -5.78 -9.53 20.83
N LYS A 29 -4.80 -8.91 20.15
CA LYS A 29 -4.14 -7.68 20.61
C LYS A 29 -4.98 -6.44 20.33
N CYS A 30 -5.82 -6.53 19.29
CA CYS A 30 -6.83 -5.54 18.92
C CYS A 30 -8.15 -6.27 18.64
N ASP A 31 -9.27 -5.62 18.93
CA ASP A 31 -10.60 -6.19 18.69
C ASP A 31 -11.01 -6.11 17.22
N ILE A 32 -10.64 -5.00 16.55
CA ILE A 32 -10.91 -4.74 15.12
C ILE A 32 -9.75 -4.00 14.48
N ALA A 33 -9.65 -4.11 13.15
CA ALA A 33 -8.73 -3.33 12.33
C ALA A 33 -9.48 -2.55 11.25
N ILE A 34 -9.09 -1.30 11.03
CA ILE A 34 -9.59 -0.44 9.94
C ILE A 34 -8.37 0.14 9.24
N ALA A 35 -8.00 -0.42 8.07
CA ALA A 35 -6.75 -0.06 7.40
C ALA A 35 -6.84 -0.19 5.86
N GLY A 36 -8.04 -0.21 5.27
CA GLY A 36 -8.17 -0.40 3.82
C GLY A 36 -7.62 -1.74 3.31
N LEU A 37 -7.71 -2.78 4.13
CA LEU A 37 -7.17 -4.11 3.83
C LEU A 37 -7.96 -4.78 2.71
N THR A 38 -7.29 -5.17 1.64
CA THR A 38 -7.86 -6.03 0.61
C THR A 38 -8.11 -7.43 1.16
N VAL A 39 -9.31 -7.96 0.89
CA VAL A 39 -9.68 -9.32 1.27
C VAL A 39 -8.92 -10.33 0.42
N ASN A 40 -8.18 -11.23 1.03
CA ASN A 40 -7.56 -12.38 0.38
C ASN A 40 -7.61 -13.62 1.28
N ASP A 41 -7.31 -14.78 0.72
CA ASP A 41 -7.44 -16.06 1.44
C ASP A 41 -6.36 -16.26 2.50
N GLU A 42 -5.20 -15.66 2.33
CA GLU A 42 -4.15 -15.66 3.36
C GLU A 42 -4.63 -14.93 4.61
N ARG A 43 -5.14 -13.70 4.46
CA ARG A 43 -5.64 -12.89 5.57
C ARG A 43 -6.86 -13.49 6.25
N LYS A 44 -7.74 -14.16 5.49
CA LYS A 44 -8.91 -14.88 6.04
C LYS A 44 -8.53 -16.00 7.01
N GLN A 45 -7.30 -16.48 7.00
CA GLN A 45 -6.82 -17.48 7.95
C GLN A 45 -6.70 -16.90 9.37
N TYR A 46 -6.55 -15.59 9.49
CA TYR A 46 -6.33 -14.91 10.77
C TYR A 46 -7.53 -14.10 11.24
N VAL A 47 -8.33 -13.59 10.31
CA VAL A 47 -9.40 -12.62 10.60
C VAL A 47 -10.65 -12.86 9.76
N THR A 48 -11.79 -12.41 10.28
CA THR A 48 -13.04 -12.30 9.51
C THR A 48 -13.20 -10.86 9.01
N PHE A 49 -13.54 -10.69 7.75
CA PHE A 49 -13.76 -9.38 7.14
C PHE A 49 -15.24 -8.95 7.25
N SER A 50 -15.45 -7.65 7.36
CA SER A 50 -16.75 -7.02 7.18
C SER A 50 -17.15 -7.03 5.70
N ASP A 51 -18.36 -6.56 5.40
CA ASP A 51 -18.71 -6.16 4.02
C ASP A 51 -17.75 -5.09 3.50
N THR A 52 -17.57 -5.05 2.17
CA THR A 52 -16.70 -4.07 1.53
C THR A 52 -17.26 -2.66 1.73
N TYR A 53 -16.48 -1.76 2.28
CA TYR A 53 -16.85 -0.37 2.52
C TYR A 53 -16.07 0.63 1.66
N TYR A 54 -15.03 0.19 0.96
CA TYR A 54 -14.17 1.04 0.13
C TYR A 54 -13.62 0.26 -1.06
N GLN A 55 -13.60 0.88 -2.23
CA GLN A 55 -12.93 0.36 -3.43
C GLN A 55 -11.56 1.00 -3.55
N ALA A 56 -10.52 0.23 -3.27
CA ALA A 56 -9.14 0.70 -3.42
C ALA A 56 -8.68 0.68 -4.88
N SER A 57 -7.75 1.54 -5.22
CA SER A 57 -6.99 1.50 -6.47
C SER A 57 -5.52 1.81 -6.20
N GLN A 58 -4.65 1.22 -6.98
CA GLN A 58 -3.22 1.49 -6.92
C GLN A 58 -2.87 2.72 -7.77
N ARG A 59 -1.83 3.44 -7.37
CA ARG A 59 -1.26 4.57 -8.12
C ARG A 59 0.24 4.38 -8.26
N LEU A 60 0.73 4.67 -9.46
CA LEU A 60 2.14 4.84 -9.73
C LEU A 60 2.54 6.29 -9.43
N ILE A 61 3.54 6.47 -8.60
CA ILE A 61 4.18 7.77 -8.36
C ILE A 61 5.50 7.77 -9.12
N VAL A 62 5.71 8.81 -9.90
CA VAL A 62 6.91 9.02 -10.71
C VAL A 62 7.56 10.35 -10.34
N PRO A 63 8.87 10.53 -10.55
CA PRO A 63 9.51 11.85 -10.46
C PRO A 63 8.86 12.85 -11.43
N SER A 64 8.82 14.12 -11.06
CA SER A 64 8.16 15.17 -11.85
C SER A 64 8.86 15.49 -13.18
N ASP A 65 10.08 15.05 -13.35
CA ASP A 65 10.90 15.17 -14.56
C ASP A 65 10.91 13.90 -15.45
N ASP A 66 10.15 12.87 -15.05
CA ASP A 66 9.97 11.63 -15.82
C ASP A 66 8.67 11.67 -16.62
N ASP A 67 8.76 11.85 -17.92
CA ASP A 67 7.66 11.93 -18.89
C ASP A 67 7.24 10.56 -19.48
N THR A 68 7.84 9.48 -18.98
CA THR A 68 7.66 8.11 -19.54
C THR A 68 6.20 7.66 -19.61
N PHE A 69 5.35 8.16 -18.73
CA PHE A 69 3.94 7.75 -18.57
C PHE A 69 2.92 8.81 -19.01
N ASP A 70 3.35 10.01 -19.43
CA ASP A 70 2.47 11.14 -19.68
C ASP A 70 1.47 10.91 -20.83
N ASP A 71 1.88 10.18 -21.86
CA ASP A 71 1.03 9.86 -23.01
C ASP A 71 0.12 8.64 -22.79
N LEU A 72 0.27 7.92 -21.66
CA LEU A 72 -0.49 6.70 -21.38
C LEU A 72 -1.85 7.03 -20.79
N LYS A 73 -2.92 6.48 -21.39
CA LYS A 73 -4.30 6.87 -21.07
C LYS A 73 -5.07 5.86 -20.22
N ASP A 74 -4.55 4.65 -20.09
CA ASP A 74 -5.21 3.56 -19.38
C ASP A 74 -4.23 2.73 -18.55
N ALA A 75 -4.78 1.94 -17.63
CA ALA A 75 -4.00 1.13 -16.71
C ALA A 75 -3.22 0.01 -17.42
N ASP A 76 -3.76 -0.52 -18.53
CA ASP A 76 -3.13 -1.60 -19.28
C ASP A 76 -1.86 -1.10 -19.98
N ALA A 77 -1.90 0.12 -20.52
CA ALA A 77 -0.73 0.75 -21.13
C ALA A 77 0.36 1.03 -20.08
N VAL A 78 -0.02 1.49 -18.87
CA VAL A 78 0.91 1.67 -17.75
C VAL A 78 1.50 0.32 -17.32
N ALA A 79 0.70 -0.71 -17.19
CA ALA A 79 1.16 -2.06 -16.82
C ALA A 79 2.13 -2.63 -17.88
N ALA A 80 1.80 -2.47 -19.17
CA ALA A 80 2.69 -2.87 -20.26
C ALA A 80 4.05 -2.15 -20.19
N LYS A 81 4.02 -0.85 -19.89
CA LYS A 81 5.24 -0.04 -19.75
C LYS A 81 6.08 -0.45 -18.53
N LEU A 82 5.42 -0.80 -17.41
CA LEU A 82 6.11 -1.36 -16.24
C LEU A 82 6.72 -2.73 -16.55
N GLY A 83 6.12 -3.52 -17.45
CA GLY A 83 6.67 -4.79 -17.93
C GLY A 83 7.97 -4.66 -18.76
N GLU A 84 8.29 -3.48 -19.26
CA GLU A 84 9.55 -3.19 -19.97
C GLU A 84 10.72 -2.89 -19.02
N LEU A 85 10.46 -2.71 -17.73
CA LEU A 85 11.48 -2.44 -16.72
C LEU A 85 12.44 -3.62 -16.60
N LYS A 86 13.60 -3.35 -16.03
CA LYS A 86 14.65 -4.35 -15.83
C LYS A 86 14.86 -4.62 -14.35
N LYS A 87 15.59 -5.68 -14.06
CA LYS A 87 15.90 -6.08 -12.68
C LYS A 87 16.66 -4.99 -11.89
N GLU A 88 17.40 -4.13 -12.58
CA GLU A 88 18.11 -3.01 -11.99
C GLU A 88 17.18 -1.88 -11.56
N ASP A 89 16.02 -1.76 -12.21
CA ASP A 89 14.99 -0.78 -11.86
C ASP A 89 14.30 -1.22 -10.56
N LYS A 90 14.26 -0.32 -9.59
CA LYS A 90 13.63 -0.60 -8.29
C LYS A 90 12.32 0.14 -8.18
N ILE A 91 11.28 -0.55 -7.71
CA ILE A 91 9.98 0.03 -7.41
C ILE A 91 9.73 -0.09 -5.91
N GLY A 92 9.48 1.06 -5.26
CA GLY A 92 9.13 1.12 -3.85
C GLY A 92 7.66 0.79 -3.61
N VAL A 93 7.38 0.07 -2.54
CA VAL A 93 6.03 -0.27 -2.08
C VAL A 93 5.95 -0.17 -0.57
N GLN A 94 4.74 -0.06 -0.04
CA GLN A 94 4.53 -0.30 1.38
C GLN A 94 4.48 -1.81 1.63
N GLN A 95 5.23 -2.27 2.62
CA GLN A 95 5.33 -3.69 2.97
C GLN A 95 3.97 -4.31 3.31
N GLY A 96 3.73 -5.53 2.84
CA GLY A 96 2.51 -6.29 3.11
C GLY A 96 1.28 -5.83 2.32
N THR A 97 1.42 -4.92 1.36
CA THR A 97 0.31 -4.44 0.51
C THR A 97 0.15 -5.25 -0.76
N THR A 98 -1.00 -5.11 -1.43
CA THR A 98 -1.25 -5.70 -2.76
C THR A 98 -0.30 -5.16 -3.83
N ALA A 99 0.27 -3.95 -3.65
CA ALA A 99 1.31 -3.42 -4.52
C ALA A 99 2.58 -4.27 -4.49
N GLN A 100 2.97 -4.78 -3.31
CA GLN A 100 4.09 -5.71 -3.20
C GLN A 100 3.81 -7.00 -3.96
N SER A 101 2.65 -7.63 -3.72
CA SER A 101 2.23 -8.84 -4.45
C SER A 101 2.19 -8.63 -5.97
N TYR A 102 1.78 -7.45 -6.43
CA TYR A 102 1.74 -7.12 -7.86
C TYR A 102 3.14 -7.13 -8.51
N ILE A 103 4.14 -6.62 -7.81
CA ILE A 103 5.51 -6.55 -8.34
C ILE A 103 6.23 -7.89 -8.20
N GLU A 104 6.10 -8.56 -7.06
CA GLU A 104 6.78 -9.83 -6.79
C GLU A 104 6.14 -11.03 -7.50
N GLY A 105 4.87 -10.90 -7.87
CA GLY A 105 4.02 -11.97 -8.35
C GLY A 105 3.28 -12.65 -7.19
N ASP A 106 2.01 -12.99 -7.42
CA ASP A 106 1.16 -13.65 -6.42
C ASP A 106 0.05 -14.42 -7.12
N GLU A 107 0.13 -15.75 -7.08
CA GLU A 107 -0.83 -16.64 -7.72
C GLU A 107 -2.26 -16.47 -7.16
N ALA A 108 -2.41 -16.14 -5.87
CA ALA A 108 -3.71 -15.95 -5.24
C ALA A 108 -4.44 -14.70 -5.77
N PHE A 109 -3.71 -13.70 -6.25
CA PHE A 109 -4.23 -12.53 -6.95
C PHE A 109 -4.16 -12.63 -8.48
N GLY A 110 -3.54 -13.68 -9.02
CA GLY A 110 -3.30 -13.84 -10.45
C GLY A 110 -2.27 -12.85 -11.01
N PHE A 111 -1.35 -12.39 -10.18
CA PHE A 111 -0.28 -11.49 -10.60
C PHE A 111 0.95 -12.30 -11.04
N GLU A 112 1.42 -12.04 -12.25
CA GLU A 112 2.63 -12.67 -12.81
C GLU A 112 3.92 -12.06 -12.25
N GLY A 113 3.83 -10.87 -11.65
CA GLY A 113 4.97 -10.07 -11.21
C GLY A 113 5.55 -9.18 -12.31
N LEU A 114 6.46 -8.30 -11.93
CA LEU A 114 7.18 -7.41 -12.82
C LEU A 114 8.66 -7.79 -12.87
N PRO A 115 9.36 -7.50 -13.99
CA PRO A 115 10.80 -7.76 -14.09
C PRO A 115 11.64 -6.91 -13.13
N ALA A 116 11.09 -5.78 -12.66
CA ALA A 116 11.73 -4.85 -11.74
C ALA A 116 11.94 -5.45 -10.33
N THR A 117 12.89 -4.89 -9.59
CA THR A 117 13.10 -5.28 -8.19
C THR A 117 12.10 -4.56 -7.28
N CYS A 118 11.35 -5.33 -6.49
CA CYS A 118 10.50 -4.80 -5.44
C CYS A 118 11.36 -4.33 -4.24
N GLN A 119 11.10 -3.12 -3.75
CA GLN A 119 11.75 -2.56 -2.57
C GLN A 119 10.68 -2.19 -1.53
N PRO A 120 10.43 -3.05 -0.52
CA PRO A 120 9.43 -2.78 0.49
C PRO A 120 9.91 -1.77 1.53
N TYR A 121 9.00 -0.89 1.96
CA TYR A 121 9.19 0.13 2.99
C TYR A 121 8.10 0.02 4.05
N LYS A 122 8.37 0.50 5.26
CA LYS A 122 7.37 0.55 6.34
C LYS A 122 6.22 1.52 6.07
N SER A 123 6.45 2.55 5.26
CA SER A 123 5.40 3.49 4.84
C SER A 123 5.62 3.99 3.42
N GLY A 124 4.53 4.43 2.77
CA GLY A 124 4.59 5.05 1.45
C GLY A 124 5.44 6.33 1.43
N SER A 125 5.41 7.11 2.51
CA SER A 125 6.23 8.33 2.61
C SER A 125 7.74 8.05 2.57
N LEU A 126 8.19 6.97 3.21
CA LEU A 126 9.59 6.55 3.13
C LEU A 126 9.98 6.11 1.72
N ALA A 127 9.09 5.38 1.03
CA ALA A 127 9.32 4.98 -0.35
C ALA A 127 9.45 6.21 -1.27
N VAL A 128 8.53 7.19 -1.16
CA VAL A 128 8.57 8.41 -1.97
C VAL A 128 9.82 9.23 -1.66
N GLN A 129 10.23 9.33 -0.39
CA GLN A 129 11.45 10.04 -0.04
C GLN A 129 12.70 9.37 -0.65
N ASP A 130 12.74 8.05 -0.69
CA ASP A 130 13.85 7.30 -1.29
C ASP A 130 13.86 7.42 -2.82
N MET A 131 12.68 7.55 -3.45
CA MET A 131 12.54 7.90 -4.87
C MET A 131 13.11 9.29 -5.17
N LEU A 132 12.75 10.30 -4.35
CA LEU A 132 13.28 11.66 -4.50
C LEU A 132 14.80 11.74 -4.29
N ASN A 133 15.37 10.83 -3.51
CA ASN A 133 16.82 10.69 -3.33
C ASN A 133 17.50 9.93 -4.50
N GLY A 134 16.73 9.42 -5.45
CA GLY A 134 17.24 8.69 -6.62
C GLY A 134 17.68 7.24 -6.34
N ASN A 135 17.31 6.67 -5.20
CA ASN A 135 17.67 5.29 -4.83
C ASN A 135 16.74 4.23 -5.45
N ILE A 136 15.50 4.63 -5.72
CA ILE A 136 14.50 3.84 -6.44
C ILE A 136 13.86 4.68 -7.54
N LYS A 137 13.30 4.01 -8.54
CA LYS A 137 12.81 4.67 -9.74
C LYS A 137 11.37 5.17 -9.59
N TYR A 138 10.49 4.31 -9.08
CA TYR A 138 9.06 4.56 -8.96
C TYR A 138 8.53 4.07 -7.61
N VAL A 139 7.29 4.49 -7.29
CA VAL A 139 6.57 3.97 -6.11
C VAL A 139 5.16 3.56 -6.52
N ILE A 140 4.70 2.39 -6.07
CA ILE A 140 3.32 1.93 -6.23
C ILE A 140 2.69 1.81 -4.85
N ILE A 141 1.63 2.56 -4.61
CA ILE A 141 0.85 2.54 -3.37
C ILE A 141 -0.63 2.83 -3.65
N ASP A 142 -1.49 2.66 -2.65
CA ASP A 142 -2.92 2.98 -2.74
C ASP A 142 -3.15 4.45 -3.08
N ALA A 143 -4.23 4.74 -3.81
CA ALA A 143 -4.53 6.06 -4.35
C ALA A 143 -4.66 7.15 -3.26
N ALA A 144 -5.32 6.87 -2.14
CA ALA A 144 -5.52 7.86 -1.09
C ALA A 144 -4.19 8.30 -0.45
N PRO A 145 -3.32 7.41 0.05
CA PRO A 145 -2.01 7.82 0.54
C PRO A 145 -1.11 8.40 -0.56
N ALA A 146 -1.19 7.92 -1.82
CA ALA A 146 -0.44 8.49 -2.92
C ALA A 146 -0.73 9.98 -3.09
N THR A 147 -2.03 10.34 -3.19
CA THR A 147 -2.46 11.74 -3.32
C THR A 147 -2.00 12.58 -2.14
N ALA A 148 -2.23 12.13 -0.91
CA ALA A 148 -1.86 12.89 0.28
C ALA A 148 -0.35 13.14 0.39
N ILE A 149 0.47 12.15 0.06
CA ILE A 149 1.93 12.26 0.11
C ILE A 149 2.43 13.21 -0.98
N THR A 150 1.95 13.06 -2.23
CA THR A 150 2.41 13.89 -3.35
C THR A 150 1.96 15.35 -3.20
N GLU A 151 0.74 15.60 -2.74
CA GLU A 151 0.28 16.97 -2.43
C GLU A 151 1.12 17.63 -1.32
N ALA A 152 1.44 16.91 -0.25
CA ALA A 152 2.28 17.41 0.82
C ALA A 152 3.70 17.74 0.35
N ILE A 153 4.29 16.90 -0.49
CA ILE A 153 5.64 17.13 -1.03
C ILE A 153 5.64 18.30 -2.01
N ASN A 154 4.66 18.36 -2.93
CA ASN A 154 4.58 19.44 -3.92
C ASN A 154 4.31 20.81 -3.27
N ALA A 155 3.63 20.82 -2.12
CA ALA A 155 3.42 22.07 -1.36
C ALA A 155 4.68 22.58 -0.63
N MET A 156 5.73 21.78 -0.52
CA MET A 156 6.99 22.15 0.12
C MET A 156 8.06 22.62 -0.89
N GLN A 157 7.81 22.47 -2.18
CA GLN A 157 8.65 22.97 -3.27
C GLN A 157 8.20 24.37 -3.71
#